data_705707d4385bf24d4a11b5b4862ddbd4
#
_entry.id   705707d4385bf24d4a11b5b4862ddbd4
#
_cell.length_a   1.000
_cell.length_b   1.000
_cell.length_c   1.000
_cell.angle_alpha   90.00
_cell.angle_beta   90.00
_cell.angle_gamma   90.00
#
_symmetry.space_group_name_H-M   'P 1'
#
loop_
_entity.id
_entity.type
_entity.pdbx_description
1 polymer ?
#
loop_
_entity_poly.entity_id
_entity_poly.type
_entity_poly.pdbx_seq_one_letter_code
_entity_poly.pdbx_strand_id
1 'polypeptide(L)' 'MSTEVLTSVPGNIWKVLVKVGDRVNEGDVLFIMEVMKSEVNHNAPVSGTVVEVNIHNDQEGVSPGTVAIIIG' A
#
# COMPACT_ATOMS: atom_id res chain seq x y z
N MET A 1 -4.98 14.22 11.27
CA MET A 1 -3.61 13.99 10.76
C MET A 1 -3.61 12.82 9.81
N SER A 2 -2.82 12.90 8.75
CA SER A 2 -2.73 11.80 7.78
C SER A 2 -1.44 11.00 8.00
N THR A 3 -1.50 9.73 7.63
CA THR A 3 -0.37 8.81 7.74
C THR A 3 -0.04 8.28 6.36
N GLU A 4 1.22 8.43 5.98
CA GLU A 4 1.71 7.89 4.71
C GLU A 4 2.13 6.45 4.90
N VAL A 5 1.69 5.58 4.00
CA VAL A 5 2.11 4.18 3.96
C VAL A 5 3.11 4.04 2.82
N LEU A 6 4.35 3.78 3.16
CA LEU A 6 5.44 3.72 2.19
C LEU A 6 5.73 2.27 1.81
N THR A 7 6.19 2.09 0.57
CA THR A 7 6.73 0.80 0.18
C THR A 7 8.03 0.55 0.95
N SER A 8 8.22 -0.67 1.41
CA SER A 8 9.39 -1.04 2.23
C SER A 8 10.49 -1.74 1.43
N VAL A 9 10.16 -2.20 0.22
CA VAL A 9 11.07 -3.00 -0.62
C VAL A 9 10.93 -2.57 -2.07
N PRO A 10 11.97 -2.78 -2.91
CA PRO A 10 11.82 -2.58 -4.35
C PRO A 10 11.10 -3.78 -4.95
N GLY A 11 10.29 -3.56 -5.97
CA GLY A 11 9.58 -4.64 -6.63
C GLY A 11 8.40 -4.14 -7.43
N ASN A 12 7.43 -5.01 -7.63
CA ASN A 12 6.23 -4.70 -8.39
C ASN A 12 5.01 -4.73 -7.48
N ILE A 13 4.04 -3.89 -7.79
CA ILE A 13 2.73 -3.98 -7.12
C ILE A 13 1.97 -5.12 -7.78
N TRP A 14 1.57 -6.10 -7.00
CA TRP A 14 0.75 -7.18 -7.52
C TRP A 14 -0.73 -6.86 -7.43
N LYS A 15 -1.19 -6.49 -6.23
CA LYS A 15 -2.59 -6.13 -6.01
C LYS A 15 -2.72 -4.98 -5.03
N VAL A 16 -3.66 -4.07 -5.33
CA VAL A 16 -4.10 -3.03 -4.41
C VAL A 16 -5.48 -3.44 -3.92
N LEU A 17 -5.63 -3.58 -2.61
CA LEU A 17 -6.85 -4.13 -2.01
C LEU A 17 -7.81 -3.08 -1.49
N VAL A 18 -7.43 -1.80 -1.57
CA VAL A 18 -8.24 -0.68 -1.06
C VAL A 18 -8.36 0.40 -2.13
N LYS A 19 -9.33 1.28 -1.93
CA LYS A 19 -9.55 2.46 -2.80
C LYS A 19 -9.83 3.66 -1.93
N VAL A 20 -9.75 4.84 -2.52
CA VAL A 20 -10.08 6.10 -1.83
C VAL A 20 -11.50 6.01 -1.27
N GLY A 21 -11.65 6.35 0.00
CA GLY A 21 -12.91 6.29 0.71
C GLY A 21 -13.10 5.04 1.56
N ASP A 22 -12.27 4.02 1.37
CA ASP A 22 -12.37 2.79 2.18
C ASP A 22 -11.95 3.06 3.61
N ARG A 23 -12.68 2.48 4.55
CA ARG A 23 -12.31 2.47 5.95
C ARG A 23 -11.44 1.26 6.23
N VAL A 24 -10.30 1.47 6.86
CA VAL A 24 -9.38 0.39 7.22
C VAL A 24 -9.11 0.38 8.71
N ASN A 25 -8.78 -0.80 9.22
CA ASN A 25 -8.34 -0.97 10.60
C ASN A 25 -6.84 -1.23 10.61
N GLU A 26 -6.18 -0.86 11.68
CA GLU A 26 -4.76 -1.16 11.85
C GLU A 26 -4.53 -2.67 11.65
N GLY A 27 -3.55 -3.01 10.82
CA GLY A 27 -3.23 -4.40 10.49
C GLY A 27 -3.89 -4.92 9.22
N ASP A 28 -4.88 -4.22 8.67
CA ASP A 28 -5.49 -4.64 7.40
C ASP A 28 -4.47 -4.58 6.28
N VAL A 29 -4.48 -5.57 5.39
CA VAL A 29 -3.59 -5.59 4.23
C VAL A 29 -4.09 -4.58 3.22
N LEU A 30 -3.26 -3.59 2.89
CA LEU A 30 -3.61 -2.52 1.96
C LEU A 30 -3.23 -2.86 0.53
N PHE A 31 -2.07 -3.43 0.34
CA PHE A 31 -1.59 -3.86 -0.98
C PHE A 31 -0.54 -4.95 -0.81
N ILE A 32 -0.29 -5.67 -1.90
CA ILE A 32 0.68 -6.76 -1.93
C ILE A 32 1.68 -6.46 -3.04
N MET A 33 2.96 -6.53 -2.69
CA MET A 33 4.05 -6.41 -3.66
C MET A 33 4.62 -7.79 -3.97
N GLU A 34 5.12 -7.95 -5.18
CA GLU A 34 5.89 -9.13 -5.57
C GLU A 34 7.36 -8.74 -5.66
N VAL A 35 8.18 -9.46 -4.90
CA VAL A 35 9.63 -9.26 -4.84
C VAL A 35 10.29 -10.61 -4.99
N MET A 36 11.02 -10.81 -6.10
CA MET A 36 11.75 -12.06 -6.34
C MET A 36 10.87 -13.31 -6.16
N LYS A 37 9.67 -13.28 -6.74
CA LYS A 37 8.67 -14.36 -6.68
C LYS A 37 8.08 -14.60 -5.29
N SER A 38 8.30 -13.69 -4.36
CA SER A 38 7.68 -13.72 -3.04
C SER A 38 6.69 -12.59 -2.90
N GLU A 39 5.60 -12.84 -2.19
CA GLU A 39 4.59 -11.82 -1.91
C GLU A 39 4.94 -11.12 -0.61
N VAL A 40 4.89 -9.79 -0.61
CA VAL A 40 5.12 -8.97 0.56
C VAL A 40 3.88 -8.14 0.84
N ASN A 41 3.21 -8.41 1.94
CA ASN A 41 2.01 -7.67 2.33
C ASN A 41 2.41 -6.36 3.00
N HIS A 42 1.68 -5.29 2.66
CA HIS A 42 1.83 -4.01 3.34
C HIS A 42 0.54 -3.71 4.08
N ASN A 43 0.65 -3.61 5.40
CA ASN A 43 -0.50 -3.51 6.29
C ASN A 43 -0.68 -2.08 6.77
N ALA A 44 -1.92 -1.74 7.12
CA ALA A 44 -2.23 -0.41 7.66
C ALA A 44 -1.55 -0.23 9.01
N PRO A 45 -0.73 0.83 9.18
CA PRO A 45 -0.09 1.11 10.46
C PRO A 45 -1.04 1.77 11.45
N VAL A 46 -2.17 2.27 10.98
CA VAL A 46 -3.18 2.93 11.80
C VAL A 46 -4.56 2.63 11.21
N SER A 47 -5.59 2.83 12.01
CA SER A 47 -6.98 2.79 11.54
C SER A 47 -7.36 4.15 10.99
N GLY A 48 -8.20 4.19 9.98
CA GLY A 48 -8.66 5.44 9.38
C GLY A 48 -9.33 5.22 8.04
N THR A 49 -9.41 6.30 7.27
CA THR A 49 -10.01 6.27 5.93
C THR A 49 -8.91 6.48 4.89
N VAL A 50 -8.93 5.71 3.82
CA VAL A 50 -8.01 5.87 2.70
C VAL A 50 -8.36 7.15 1.97
N VAL A 51 -7.44 8.12 1.94
CA VAL A 51 -7.66 9.42 1.30
C VAL A 51 -6.91 9.56 -0.02
N GLU A 52 -5.88 8.74 -0.24
CA GLU A 52 -5.11 8.78 -1.48
C GLU A 52 -4.52 7.41 -1.78
N VAL A 53 -4.56 7.01 -3.05
CA VAL A 53 -3.94 5.76 -3.54
C VAL A 53 -3.09 6.15 -4.75
N ASN A 54 -1.77 5.96 -4.64
CA ASN A 54 -0.80 6.38 -5.66
C ASN A 54 -0.21 5.21 -6.43
N ILE A 55 -0.74 4.02 -6.22
CA ILE A 55 -0.27 2.79 -6.89
C ILE A 55 -1.44 2.11 -7.58
N HIS A 56 -1.14 1.20 -8.49
CA HIS A 56 -2.17 0.42 -9.18
C HIS A 56 -1.69 -1.03 -9.35
N ASN A 57 -2.66 -1.91 -9.64
CA ASN A 57 -2.37 -3.32 -9.90
C ASN A 57 -1.36 -3.45 -11.04
N ASP A 58 -0.46 -4.41 -10.89
CA ASP A 58 0.55 -4.75 -11.93
C ASP A 58 1.52 -3.61 -12.24
N GLN A 59 1.67 -2.64 -11.34
CA GLN A 59 2.65 -1.56 -11.49
C GLN A 59 4.06 -2.13 -11.30
N GLU A 60 4.94 -1.87 -12.25
CA GLU A 60 6.32 -2.38 -12.25
C GLU A 60 7.32 -1.33 -11.78
N GLY A 61 8.45 -1.81 -11.25
CA GLY A 61 9.59 -0.95 -10.97
C GLY A 61 9.38 0.04 -9.84
N VAL A 62 8.69 -0.36 -8.80
CA VAL A 62 8.41 0.52 -7.66
C VAL A 62 9.60 0.54 -6.72
N SER A 63 10.09 1.74 -6.40
CA SER A 63 11.22 1.93 -5.49
C SER A 63 10.77 1.92 -4.03
N PRO A 64 11.66 1.51 -3.10
CA PRO A 64 11.34 1.64 -1.67
C PRO A 64 11.17 3.12 -1.29
N GLY A 65 10.32 3.37 -0.30
CA GLY A 65 10.04 4.74 0.13
C GLY A 65 9.02 5.47 -0.72
N THR A 66 8.38 4.78 -1.67
CA THR A 66 7.29 5.36 -2.46
C THR A 66 6.05 5.50 -1.58
N VAL A 67 5.43 6.68 -1.58
CA VAL A 67 4.17 6.89 -0.87
C VAL A 67 3.07 6.18 -1.65
N ALA A 68 2.66 5.03 -1.16
CA ALA A 68 1.68 4.20 -1.86
C ALA A 68 0.25 4.60 -1.51
N ILE A 69 -0.02 4.78 -0.22
CA ILE A 69 -1.37 5.04 0.29
C ILE A 69 -1.26 6.07 1.40
N ILE A 70 -2.27 6.94 1.50
CA ILE A 70 -2.38 7.89 2.61
C ILE A 70 -3.69 7.60 3.33
N ILE A 71 -3.60 7.44 4.65
CA ILE A 71 -4.74 7.22 5.54
C ILE A 71 -4.98 8.49 6.34
N GLY A 72 -6.17 8.99 6.28
CA GLY A 72 -6.56 10.21 6.98
C GLY A 72 -7.46 9.98 8.17
#